data_093c269934cbf10e587efb80d8761a23
#
_entry.id   093c269934cbf10e587efb80d8761a23
#
_cell.length_a   1.000
_cell.length_b   1.000
_cell.length_c   1.000
_cell.angle_alpha   90.00
_cell.angle_beta   90.00
_cell.angle_gamma   90.00
#
_symmetry.space_group_name_H-M   'P 1'
#
loop_
_entity.id
_entity.type
_entity.pdbx_description
1 polymer ?
#
loop_
_entity_poly.entity_id
_entity_poly.type
_entity_poly.pdbx_seq_one_letter_code
_entity_poly.pdbx_strand_id
1 'polypeptide(L)'
;QQAALGKFLAHTRGEESGADVAGAKYLSQAGLTGKGSLAFFKKLQNLEFRLAIPQEDSYNRSHPLSGERITLLQEIYQNDPAYDNPLDPELEARFQRVKAKLVGYVA
;
A
#
# COMPACT_ATOMS: atom_id res chain seq x y z
N GLN A 1 18.98 -25.04 1.47
CA GLN A 1 17.60 -24.82 0.98
C GLN A 1 16.91 -23.67 1.70
N GLN A 2 17.04 -23.62 3.03
CA GLN A 2 16.44 -22.51 3.80
C GLN A 2 17.10 -21.16 3.47
N ALA A 3 18.40 -21.15 3.21
CA ALA A 3 19.10 -19.93 2.82
C ALA A 3 18.60 -19.39 1.47
N ALA A 4 18.38 -20.29 0.50
CA ALA A 4 17.85 -19.90 -0.80
C ALA A 4 16.41 -19.36 -0.69
N LEU A 5 15.58 -19.99 0.13
CA LEU A 5 14.22 -19.53 0.38
C LEU A 5 14.23 -18.15 1.06
N GLY A 6 15.11 -17.96 2.05
CA GLY A 6 15.24 -16.68 2.74
C GLY A 6 15.62 -15.54 1.81
N LYS A 7 16.56 -15.79 0.88
CA LYS A 7 16.96 -14.81 -0.13
C LYS A 7 15.79 -14.49 -1.07
N PHE A 8 15.05 -15.49 -1.50
CA PHE A 8 13.90 -15.29 -2.37
C PHE A 8 12.83 -14.44 -1.67
N LEU A 9 12.52 -14.76 -0.41
CA LEU A 9 11.51 -14.01 0.35
C LEU A 9 11.94 -12.55 0.58
N ALA A 10 13.22 -12.33 0.89
CA ALA A 10 13.75 -10.99 1.05
C ALA A 10 13.67 -10.20 -0.25
N HIS A 11 13.92 -10.83 -1.39
CA HIS A 11 13.81 -10.20 -2.70
C HIS A 11 12.36 -9.78 -2.98
N THR A 12 11.40 -10.66 -2.69
CA THR A 12 9.98 -10.38 -2.89
C THR A 12 9.51 -9.19 -2.05
N ARG A 13 9.94 -9.13 -0.78
CA ARG A 13 9.62 -7.99 0.09
C ARG A 13 10.22 -6.71 -0.45
N GLY A 14 11.45 -6.77 -0.94
CA GLY A 14 12.12 -5.63 -1.57
C GLY A 14 11.37 -5.14 -2.80
N GLU A 15 10.85 -6.04 -3.61
CA GLU A 15 10.04 -5.68 -4.78
C GLU A 15 8.75 -4.97 -4.39
N GLU A 16 8.05 -5.45 -3.35
CA GLU A 16 6.84 -4.81 -2.87
C GLU A 16 7.11 -3.42 -2.31
N SER A 17 8.19 -3.27 -1.53
CA SER A 17 8.60 -1.97 -1.02
C SER A 17 8.99 -1.02 -2.17
N GLY A 18 9.68 -1.55 -3.18
CA GLY A 18 10.04 -0.78 -4.36
C GLY A 18 8.81 -0.32 -5.14
N ALA A 19 7.78 -1.16 -5.22
CA ALA A 19 6.53 -0.80 -5.87
C ALA A 19 5.80 0.31 -5.10
N ASP A 20 5.82 0.27 -3.77
CA ASP A 20 5.22 1.32 -2.95
C ASP A 20 5.92 2.66 -3.17
N VAL A 21 7.25 2.66 -3.21
CA VAL A 21 8.04 3.86 -3.48
C VAL A 21 7.73 4.41 -4.87
N ALA A 22 7.70 3.54 -5.87
CA ALA A 22 7.39 3.96 -7.25
C ALA A 22 5.97 4.52 -7.35
N GLY A 23 5.01 3.88 -6.71
CA GLY A 23 3.62 4.36 -6.68
C GLY A 23 3.50 5.74 -6.07
N ALA A 24 4.16 5.98 -4.93
CA ALA A 24 4.17 7.27 -4.27
C ALA A 24 4.80 8.35 -5.16
N LYS A 25 5.90 8.00 -5.85
CA LYS A 25 6.57 8.91 -6.77
C LYS A 25 5.67 9.29 -7.94
N TYR A 26 4.97 8.32 -8.53
CA TYR A 26 4.07 8.59 -9.64
C TYR A 26 2.90 9.48 -9.24
N LEU A 27 2.33 9.25 -8.05
CA LEU A 27 1.27 10.11 -7.53
C LEU A 27 1.78 11.55 -7.36
N SER A 28 2.96 11.72 -6.77
CA SER A 28 3.55 13.03 -6.57
C SER A 28 3.81 13.74 -7.90
N GLN A 29 4.36 13.04 -8.89
CA GLN A 29 4.62 13.61 -10.20
C GLN A 29 3.34 14.03 -10.93
N ALA A 30 2.25 13.33 -10.69
CA ALA A 30 0.94 13.67 -11.24
C ALA A 30 0.22 14.77 -10.44
N GLY A 31 0.81 15.24 -9.34
CA GLY A 31 0.20 16.24 -8.47
C GLY A 31 -0.93 15.68 -7.61
N LEU A 32 -0.97 14.35 -7.43
CA LEU A 32 -2.02 13.69 -6.68
C LEU A 32 -1.56 13.36 -5.26
N THR A 33 -2.45 13.54 -4.29
CA THR A 33 -2.14 13.24 -2.89
C THR A 33 -2.07 11.74 -2.64
N GLY A 34 -1.15 11.32 -1.76
CA GLY A 34 -1.04 9.94 -1.31
C GLY A 34 -1.89 9.60 -0.10
N LYS A 35 -2.73 10.52 0.39
CA LYS A 35 -3.54 10.28 1.60
C LYS A 35 -4.42 9.06 1.51
N GLY A 36 -5.01 8.80 0.33
CA GLY A 36 -5.84 7.62 0.10
C GLY A 36 -5.06 6.32 0.23
N SER A 37 -3.84 6.30 -0.24
CA SER A 37 -2.95 5.15 -0.12
C SER A 37 -2.67 4.82 1.35
N LEU A 38 -2.32 5.82 2.15
CA LEU A 38 -2.10 5.62 3.58
C LEU A 38 -3.37 5.12 4.29
N ALA A 39 -4.51 5.72 3.97
CA ALA A 39 -5.79 5.31 4.57
C ALA A 39 -6.10 3.85 4.25
N PHE A 40 -5.83 3.41 3.03
CA PHE A 40 -6.02 2.03 2.61
C PHE A 40 -5.14 1.07 3.43
N PHE A 41 -3.85 1.37 3.57
CA PHE A 41 -2.96 0.50 4.34
C PHE A 41 -3.31 0.48 5.83
N LYS A 42 -3.81 1.58 6.38
CA LYS A 42 -4.29 1.60 7.76
C LYS A 42 -5.49 0.68 7.95
N LYS A 43 -6.38 0.62 6.96
CA LYS A 43 -7.50 -0.34 7.00
C LYS A 43 -7.00 -1.78 6.92
N LEU A 44 -6.02 -2.06 6.06
CA LEU A 44 -5.41 -3.39 5.99
C LEU A 44 -4.77 -3.79 7.31
N GLN A 45 -4.04 -2.87 7.94
CA GLN A 45 -3.42 -3.11 9.24
C GLN A 45 -4.46 -3.48 10.29
N ASN A 46 -5.59 -2.78 10.31
CA ASN A 46 -6.67 -3.08 11.23
C ASN A 46 -7.24 -4.49 10.99
N LEU A 47 -7.38 -4.90 9.73
CA LEU A 47 -7.81 -6.25 9.40
C LEU A 47 -6.79 -7.30 9.85
N GLU A 48 -5.51 -7.03 9.70
CA GLU A 48 -4.45 -7.94 10.18
C GLU A 48 -4.55 -8.16 11.68
N PHE A 49 -4.77 -7.10 12.46
CA PHE A 49 -4.97 -7.21 13.90
C PHE A 49 -6.22 -8.00 14.25
N ARG A 50 -7.33 -7.75 13.55
CA ARG A 50 -8.60 -8.44 13.81
C ARG A 50 -8.54 -9.91 13.50
N LEU A 51 -7.79 -10.30 12.47
CA LEU A 51 -7.63 -11.68 12.06
C LEU A 51 -6.50 -12.37 12.80
N ALA A 52 -5.74 -11.63 13.62
CA ALA A 52 -4.60 -12.15 14.38
C ALA A 52 -3.61 -12.93 13.50
N ILE A 53 -3.26 -12.36 12.34
CA ILE A 53 -2.36 -13.00 11.39
C ILE A 53 -0.97 -13.12 12.02
N PRO A 54 -0.40 -14.33 12.14
CA PRO A 54 0.92 -14.51 12.75
C PRO A 54 2.01 -13.84 11.90
N GLN A 55 2.88 -13.07 12.54
CA GLN A 55 3.96 -12.39 11.84
C GLN A 55 5.06 -13.33 11.37
N GLU A 56 5.13 -14.53 11.96
CA GLU A 56 6.13 -15.54 11.60
C GLU A 56 5.68 -16.43 10.45
N ASP A 57 4.47 -16.22 9.93
CA ASP A 57 3.97 -16.96 8.79
C ASP A 57 4.86 -16.70 7.57
N SER A 58 5.04 -17.74 6.74
CA SER A 58 5.82 -17.63 5.50
C SER A 58 5.25 -16.56 4.57
N TYR A 59 3.93 -16.37 4.56
CA TYR A 59 3.30 -15.29 3.81
C TYR A 59 3.85 -13.92 4.23
N ASN A 60 3.94 -13.67 5.54
CA ASN A 60 4.40 -12.38 6.05
C ASN A 60 5.90 -12.15 5.82
N ARG A 61 6.67 -13.21 5.56
CA ARG A 61 8.08 -13.08 5.21
C ARG A 61 8.26 -12.58 3.78
N SER A 62 7.37 -12.96 2.87
CA SER A 62 7.44 -12.52 1.48
C SER A 62 6.67 -11.22 1.24
N HIS A 63 5.67 -10.93 2.09
CA HIS A 63 4.82 -9.75 1.96
C HIS A 63 4.98 -8.89 3.21
N PRO A 64 5.59 -7.67 3.10
CA PRO A 64 5.72 -6.81 4.26
C PRO A 64 4.38 -6.52 4.89
N LEU A 65 4.35 -6.50 6.23
CA LEU A 65 3.13 -6.15 6.96
C LEU A 65 2.71 -4.72 6.63
N SER A 66 1.40 -4.47 6.72
CA SER A 66 0.87 -3.14 6.45
C SER A 66 1.49 -2.07 7.33
N GLY A 67 1.86 -2.42 8.58
CA GLY A 67 2.57 -1.49 9.47
C GLY A 67 3.92 -1.05 8.93
N GLU A 68 4.70 -1.97 8.36
CA GLU A 68 5.99 -1.64 7.75
C GLU A 68 5.81 -0.74 6.54
N ARG A 69 4.81 -1.05 5.71
CA ARG A 69 4.52 -0.27 4.51
C ARG A 69 4.00 1.12 4.85
N ILE A 70 3.15 1.23 5.89
CA ILE A 70 2.66 2.51 6.38
C ILE A 70 3.83 3.39 6.83
N THR A 71 4.76 2.84 7.62
CA THR A 71 5.92 3.59 8.09
C THR A 71 6.74 4.13 6.94
N LEU A 72 7.03 3.30 5.94
CA LEU A 72 7.79 3.70 4.76
C LEU A 72 7.06 4.81 3.99
N LEU A 73 5.78 4.64 3.75
CA LEU A 73 4.99 5.63 3.01
C LEU A 73 4.85 6.94 3.77
N GLN A 74 4.71 6.89 5.10
CA GLN A 74 4.67 8.09 5.92
C GLN A 74 5.97 8.90 5.78
N GLU A 75 7.11 8.22 5.78
CA GLU A 75 8.41 8.88 5.58
C GLU A 75 8.49 9.55 4.21
N ILE A 76 8.03 8.86 3.17
CA ILE A 76 8.04 9.39 1.81
C ILE A 76 7.11 10.60 1.71
N TYR A 77 5.88 10.47 2.20
CA TYR A 77 4.88 11.53 2.07
C TYR A 77 5.15 12.73 2.96
N GLN A 78 5.96 12.57 4.00
CA GLN A 78 6.37 13.68 4.85
C GLN A 78 7.06 14.80 4.06
N ASN A 79 7.76 14.43 2.99
CA ASN A 79 8.50 15.35 2.15
C ASN A 79 7.85 15.52 0.77
N ASP A 80 6.64 15.05 0.57
CA ASP A 80 5.95 15.09 -0.72
C ASP A 80 5.15 16.40 -0.85
N PRO A 81 5.51 17.27 -1.82
CA PRO A 81 4.79 18.52 -2.00
C PRO A 81 3.34 18.33 -2.46
N ALA A 82 3.00 17.19 -3.04
CA ALA A 82 1.64 16.92 -3.52
C ALA A 82 0.73 16.33 -2.44
N TYR A 83 1.28 15.98 -1.27
CA TYR A 83 0.50 15.25 -0.25
C TYR A 83 -0.72 16.04 0.23
N ASP A 84 -0.60 17.34 0.36
CA ASP A 84 -1.69 18.20 0.84
C ASP A 84 -2.54 18.79 -0.28
N ASN A 85 -2.32 18.35 -1.53
CA ASN A 85 -3.15 18.80 -2.63
C ASN A 85 -4.58 18.34 -2.44
N PRO A 86 -5.58 19.15 -2.86
CA PRO A 86 -6.98 18.75 -2.78
C PRO A 86 -7.24 17.59 -3.74
N LEU A 87 -8.24 16.78 -3.40
CA LEU A 87 -8.69 15.71 -4.28
C LEU A 87 -9.27 16.31 -5.57
N ASP A 88 -8.91 15.70 -6.70
CA ASP A 88 -9.53 16.05 -7.99
C ASP A 88 -10.93 15.46 -8.03
N PRO A 89 -11.99 16.29 -8.10
CA PRO A 89 -13.37 15.78 -8.07
C PRO A 89 -13.68 14.82 -9.22
N GLU A 90 -13.10 15.03 -10.38
CA GLU A 90 -13.33 14.17 -11.54
C GLU A 90 -12.70 12.79 -11.33
N LEU A 91 -11.47 12.74 -10.86
CA LEU A 91 -10.80 11.49 -10.57
C LEU A 91 -11.49 10.74 -9.43
N GLU A 92 -11.92 11.46 -8.41
CA GLU A 92 -12.65 10.86 -7.28
C GLU A 92 -13.95 10.23 -7.76
N ALA A 93 -14.69 10.92 -8.62
CA ALA A 93 -15.93 10.39 -9.18
C ALA A 93 -15.67 9.13 -10.02
N ARG A 94 -14.60 9.11 -10.81
CA ARG A 94 -14.21 7.94 -11.59
C ARG A 94 -13.83 6.77 -10.67
N PHE A 95 -13.10 7.05 -9.61
CA PHE A 95 -12.71 6.04 -8.63
C PHE A 95 -13.95 5.42 -7.97
N GLN A 96 -14.90 6.24 -7.54
CA GLN A 96 -16.12 5.74 -6.93
C GLN A 96 -16.92 4.85 -7.87
N ARG A 97 -16.94 5.16 -9.17
CA ARG A 97 -17.61 4.33 -10.16
C ARG A 97 -16.93 2.97 -10.33
N VAL A 98 -15.61 2.95 -10.37
CA VAL A 98 -14.84 1.70 -10.46
C VAL A 98 -15.07 0.85 -9.21
N LYS A 99 -15.04 1.48 -8.05
CA LYS A 99 -15.29 0.82 -6.77
C LYS A 99 -16.67 0.20 -6.72
N ALA A 100 -17.68 0.92 -7.20
CA ALA A 100 -19.05 0.41 -7.23
C ALA A 100 -19.17 -0.82 -8.15
N LYS A 101 -18.48 -0.80 -9.30
CA LYS A 101 -18.46 -1.94 -10.21
C LYS A 101 -17.79 -3.16 -9.58
N LEU A 102 -16.70 -2.96 -8.87
CA LEU A 102 -16.00 -4.04 -8.18
C LEU A 102 -16.89 -4.66 -7.10
N VAL A 103 -17.53 -3.84 -6.30
CA VAL A 103 -18.45 -4.32 -5.26
C VAL A 103 -19.61 -5.11 -5.89
N GLY A 104 -20.19 -4.59 -6.95
CA GLY A 104 -21.27 -5.27 -7.65
C GLY A 104 -20.83 -6.59 -8.28
N TYR A 105 -19.60 -6.66 -8.76
CA TYR A 105 -19.05 -7.86 -9.38
C TYR A 105 -18.80 -8.97 -8.35
N VAL A 106 -18.31 -8.61 -7.17
CA VAL A 106 -17.95 -9.56 -6.12
C VAL A 106 -19.15 -9.97 -5.27
N ALA A 107 -20.14 -9.11 -5.17
CA ALA A 107 -21.34 -9.38 -4.41
C ALA A 107 -22.25 -10.33 -5.16
#